data_26bce049f5a02e3070e01e4fbeb9ecd0
#
_entry.id   26bce049f5a02e3070e01e4fbeb9ecd0
#
_cell.length_a   1.000
_cell.length_b   1.000
_cell.length_c   1.000
_cell.angle_alpha   90.00
_cell.angle_beta   90.00
_cell.angle_gamma   90.00
#
_symmetry.space_group_name_H-M   'P 1'
#
loop_
_entity.id
_entity.type
_entity.pdbx_description
1 polymer ?
#
loop_
_entity_poly.entity_id
_entity_poly.type
_entity_poly.pdbx_seq_one_letter_code
_entity_poly.pdbx_strand_id
1 'polypeptide(L)'
;MSQLICKNLLVGYEGKAILDHLNFEIHAGDYLCVVGENGAGKSTLMKTLLGLQQPISGQIEMGDGLRRNEIGYLPQQTIVQRDFPASVQEIVLSGCQSRCGLRPFYSREEKQLAQDAMHKMQIGSLAKCCYRELSGGQQQRVLLARALCATRKMLLLDEPVSGLDPKVTTEM
;
A
#
# COMPACT_ATOMS: atom_id res chain seq x y z
N MET A 1 3.93 -21.40 3.21
CA MET A 1 2.48 -21.48 2.97
C MET A 1 2.06 -20.28 2.14
N SER A 2 1.10 -20.49 1.21
CA SER A 2 0.63 -19.39 0.35
C SER A 2 -0.15 -18.36 1.18
N GLN A 3 0.19 -17.08 1.03
CA GLN A 3 -0.53 -15.98 1.66
C GLN A 3 -1.72 -15.51 0.82
N LEU A 4 -1.60 -15.60 -0.51
CA LEU A 4 -2.66 -15.21 -1.44
C LEU A 4 -2.61 -16.12 -2.66
N ILE A 5 -3.78 -16.60 -3.10
CA ILE A 5 -3.92 -17.49 -4.26
C ILE A 5 -5.00 -16.88 -5.18
N CYS A 6 -4.65 -16.68 -6.43
CA CYS A 6 -5.59 -16.26 -7.48
C CYS A 6 -5.85 -17.43 -8.43
N LYS A 7 -7.14 -17.76 -8.67
CA LYS A 7 -7.57 -18.85 -9.52
C LYS A 7 -8.49 -18.36 -10.62
N ASN A 8 -8.06 -18.49 -11.87
CA ASN A 8 -8.79 -18.07 -13.08
C ASN A 8 -9.42 -16.67 -12.96
N LEU A 9 -8.63 -15.73 -12.39
CA LEU A 9 -9.12 -14.42 -12.06
C LEU A 9 -9.34 -13.60 -13.34
N LEU A 10 -10.55 -13.08 -13.53
CA LEU A 10 -10.92 -12.14 -14.56
C LEU A 10 -11.18 -10.77 -13.90
N VAL A 11 -10.35 -9.81 -14.24
CA VAL A 11 -10.38 -8.46 -13.66
C VAL A 11 -10.81 -7.45 -14.71
N GLY A 12 -11.67 -6.52 -14.34
CA GLY A 12 -12.14 -5.50 -15.26
C GLY A 12 -12.93 -4.40 -14.59
N TYR A 13 -13.47 -3.50 -15.39
CA TYR A 13 -14.27 -2.37 -14.92
C TYR A 13 -15.55 -2.28 -15.75
N GLU A 14 -16.70 -2.04 -15.09
CA GLU A 14 -18.03 -1.92 -15.74
C GLU A 14 -18.37 -3.09 -16.69
N GLY A 15 -18.01 -4.31 -16.29
CA GLY A 15 -18.27 -5.52 -17.07
C GLY A 15 -17.32 -5.75 -18.25
N LYS A 16 -16.37 -4.85 -18.50
CA LYS A 16 -15.33 -5.04 -19.53
C LYS A 16 -14.10 -5.70 -18.88
N ALA A 17 -13.72 -6.88 -19.38
CA ALA A 17 -12.50 -7.56 -18.98
C ALA A 17 -11.27 -6.77 -19.45
N ILE A 18 -10.30 -6.62 -18.55
CA ILE A 18 -9.01 -5.97 -18.81
C ILE A 18 -7.88 -7.00 -18.68
N LEU A 19 -7.95 -7.84 -17.66
CA LEU A 19 -7.00 -8.92 -17.41
C LEU A 19 -7.79 -10.21 -17.26
N ASP A 20 -7.37 -11.27 -17.91
CA ASP A 20 -8.04 -12.57 -17.93
C ASP A 20 -7.08 -13.71 -17.55
N HIS A 21 -7.68 -14.81 -17.14
CA HIS A 21 -6.99 -16.08 -16.82
C HIS A 21 -5.79 -15.94 -15.88
N LEU A 22 -5.82 -14.97 -14.94
CA LEU A 22 -4.74 -14.80 -13.99
C LEU A 22 -4.74 -15.95 -12.96
N ASN A 23 -3.63 -16.68 -12.94
CA ASN A 23 -3.38 -17.75 -11.98
C ASN A 23 -2.01 -17.53 -11.37
N PHE A 24 -1.94 -17.26 -10.07
CA PHE A 24 -0.68 -17.11 -9.35
C PHE A 24 -0.88 -17.27 -7.85
N GLU A 25 0.21 -17.56 -7.17
CA GLU A 25 0.29 -17.66 -5.71
C GLU A 25 1.38 -16.73 -5.19
N ILE A 26 1.17 -16.18 -4.02
CA ILE A 26 2.15 -15.35 -3.30
C ILE A 26 2.41 -16.01 -1.94
N HIS A 27 3.69 -16.27 -1.65
CA HIS A 27 4.14 -16.82 -0.39
C HIS A 27 4.76 -15.74 0.52
N ALA A 28 4.93 -16.07 1.79
CA ALA A 28 5.65 -15.19 2.69
C ALA A 28 7.10 -14.98 2.23
N GLY A 29 7.50 -13.72 2.08
CA GLY A 29 8.84 -13.36 1.59
C GLY A 29 8.95 -13.22 0.07
N ASP A 30 7.90 -13.54 -0.69
CA ASP A 30 7.91 -13.34 -2.13
C ASP A 30 7.89 -11.85 -2.49
N TYR A 31 8.56 -11.53 -3.58
CA TYR A 31 8.48 -10.24 -4.26
C TYR A 31 7.83 -10.45 -5.63
N LEU A 32 6.56 -10.04 -5.76
CA LEU A 32 5.83 -10.11 -7.03
C LEU A 32 5.82 -8.74 -7.71
N CYS A 33 6.38 -8.67 -8.90
CA CYS A 33 6.35 -7.46 -9.71
C CYS A 33 5.31 -7.56 -10.83
N VAL A 34 4.40 -6.59 -10.88
CA VAL A 34 3.41 -6.47 -11.95
C VAL A 34 3.86 -5.38 -12.91
N VAL A 35 4.27 -5.79 -14.11
CA VAL A 35 4.76 -4.90 -15.17
C VAL A 35 3.77 -4.81 -16.34
N GLY A 36 3.70 -3.67 -16.99
CA GLY A 36 2.82 -3.44 -18.13
C GLY A 36 2.66 -1.95 -18.42
N GLU A 37 2.12 -1.63 -19.60
CA GLU A 37 1.87 -0.25 -20.01
C GLU A 37 0.85 0.47 -19.11
N ASN A 38 0.79 1.81 -19.23
CA ASN A 38 -0.25 2.58 -18.57
C ASN A 38 -1.63 2.19 -19.14
N GLY A 39 -2.59 1.94 -18.25
CA GLY A 39 -3.90 1.44 -18.63
C GLY A 39 -4.02 -0.09 -18.76
N ALA A 40 -2.93 -0.85 -18.63
CA ALA A 40 -2.94 -2.31 -18.71
C ALA A 40 -3.68 -3.03 -17.55
N GLY A 41 -4.32 -2.30 -16.63
CA GLY A 41 -5.13 -2.88 -15.56
C GLY A 41 -4.37 -3.16 -14.25
N LYS A 42 -3.12 -2.72 -14.10
CA LYS A 42 -2.31 -2.92 -12.88
C LYS A 42 -3.03 -2.46 -11.61
N SER A 43 -3.48 -1.21 -11.59
CA SER A 43 -4.20 -0.63 -10.43
C SER A 43 -5.57 -1.30 -10.21
N THR A 44 -6.22 -1.78 -11.28
CA THR A 44 -7.46 -2.54 -11.19
C THR A 44 -7.21 -3.88 -10.50
N LEU A 45 -6.13 -4.59 -10.88
CA LEU A 45 -5.71 -5.82 -10.21
C LEU A 45 -5.43 -5.56 -8.73
N MET A 46 -4.63 -4.53 -8.39
CA MET A 46 -4.32 -4.18 -7.00
C MET A 46 -5.59 -3.92 -6.18
N LYS A 47 -6.55 -3.14 -6.71
CA LYS A 47 -7.84 -2.90 -6.05
C LYS A 47 -8.65 -4.18 -5.87
N THR A 48 -8.60 -5.09 -6.83
CA THR A 48 -9.30 -6.38 -6.76
C THR A 48 -8.67 -7.28 -5.68
N LEU A 49 -7.33 -7.35 -5.59
CA LEU A 49 -6.63 -8.10 -4.54
C LEU A 49 -6.96 -7.56 -3.14
N LEU A 50 -7.08 -6.24 -2.99
CA LEU A 50 -7.50 -5.59 -1.76
C LEU A 50 -8.99 -5.79 -1.41
N GLY A 51 -9.78 -6.27 -2.37
CA GLY A 51 -11.24 -6.38 -2.23
C GLY A 51 -11.99 -5.05 -2.29
N LEU A 52 -11.33 -4.00 -2.77
CA LEU A 52 -11.95 -2.69 -3.05
C LEU A 52 -12.81 -2.74 -4.32
N GLN A 53 -12.60 -3.76 -5.15
CA GLN A 53 -13.35 -4.06 -6.35
C GLN A 53 -13.57 -5.58 -6.44
N GLN A 54 -14.73 -6.01 -6.89
CA GLN A 54 -15.00 -7.42 -7.13
C GLN A 54 -14.40 -7.85 -8.49
N PRO A 55 -13.84 -9.06 -8.60
CA PRO A 55 -13.48 -9.63 -9.88
C PRO A 55 -14.75 -9.90 -10.70
N ILE A 56 -14.63 -9.89 -12.04
CA ILE A 56 -15.74 -10.29 -12.92
C ILE A 56 -16.00 -11.80 -12.77
N SER A 57 -14.93 -12.60 -12.67
CA SER A 57 -14.99 -14.03 -12.35
C SER A 57 -13.68 -14.50 -11.74
N GLY A 58 -13.63 -15.78 -11.32
CA GLY A 58 -12.49 -16.36 -10.62
C GLY A 58 -12.55 -16.15 -9.11
N GLN A 59 -11.50 -16.55 -8.42
CA GLN A 59 -11.45 -16.55 -6.95
C GLN A 59 -10.12 -16.02 -6.43
N ILE A 60 -10.19 -15.31 -5.30
CA ILE A 60 -9.03 -14.87 -4.53
C ILE A 60 -9.17 -15.48 -3.14
N GLU A 61 -8.25 -16.38 -2.80
CA GLU A 61 -8.17 -17.03 -1.51
C GLU A 61 -7.07 -16.39 -0.67
N MET A 62 -7.38 -16.06 0.58
CA MET A 62 -6.41 -15.61 1.57
C MET A 62 -5.93 -16.80 2.38
N GLY A 63 -4.65 -17.11 2.32
CA GLY A 63 -4.00 -18.20 3.03
C GLY A 63 -3.19 -17.70 4.22
N ASP A 64 -2.62 -18.62 4.99
CA ASP A 64 -1.72 -18.38 6.13
C ASP A 64 -2.26 -17.34 7.14
N GLY A 65 -3.59 -17.32 7.32
CA GLY A 65 -4.26 -16.36 8.21
C GLY A 65 -4.10 -14.88 7.79
N LEU A 66 -3.79 -14.61 6.53
CA LEU A 66 -3.77 -13.26 5.98
C LEU A 66 -5.20 -12.70 5.96
N ARG A 67 -5.36 -11.47 6.47
CA ARG A 67 -6.62 -10.72 6.38
C ARG A 67 -6.42 -9.49 5.51
N ARG A 68 -7.46 -9.06 4.79
CA ARG A 68 -7.38 -7.87 3.93
C ARG A 68 -6.92 -6.60 4.66
N ASN A 69 -7.30 -6.44 5.91
CA ASN A 69 -6.87 -5.31 6.75
C ASN A 69 -5.41 -5.41 7.26
N GLU A 70 -4.70 -6.49 6.93
CA GLU A 70 -3.27 -6.69 7.20
C GLU A 70 -2.41 -6.42 5.98
N ILE A 71 -3.04 -6.07 4.84
CA ILE A 71 -2.36 -5.68 3.60
C ILE A 71 -2.18 -4.16 3.61
N GLY A 72 -0.95 -3.70 3.61
CA GLY A 72 -0.62 -2.30 3.39
C GLY A 72 -0.76 -1.98 1.90
N TYR A 73 -1.32 -0.83 1.58
CA TYR A 73 -1.45 -0.37 0.20
C TYR A 73 -0.93 1.04 0.01
N LEU A 74 -0.06 1.18 -0.97
CA LEU A 74 0.39 2.47 -1.47
C LEU A 74 -0.23 2.69 -2.86
N PRO A 75 -1.27 3.52 -2.96
CA PRO A 75 -1.86 3.88 -4.25
C PRO A 75 -0.95 4.83 -5.03
N GLN A 76 -1.14 4.87 -6.35
CA GLN A 76 -0.58 5.94 -7.17
C GLN A 76 -1.03 7.30 -6.63
N GLN A 77 -0.09 8.22 -6.44
CA GLN A 77 -0.37 9.52 -5.83
C GLN A 77 -1.20 10.42 -6.77
N THR A 78 -2.32 10.92 -6.29
CA THR A 78 -3.16 11.90 -7.00
C THR A 78 -2.81 13.33 -6.61
N ILE A 79 -3.12 14.31 -7.47
CA ILE A 79 -2.89 15.75 -7.23
C ILE A 79 -3.59 16.21 -5.93
N VAL A 80 -4.81 15.75 -5.68
CA VAL A 80 -5.59 16.10 -4.48
C VAL A 80 -4.91 15.64 -3.18
N GLN A 81 -4.19 14.53 -3.22
CA GLN A 81 -3.47 14.03 -2.04
C GLN A 81 -2.24 14.88 -1.71
N ARG A 82 -1.67 15.62 -2.67
CA ARG A 82 -0.49 16.46 -2.45
C ARG A 82 -0.78 17.69 -1.58
N ASP A 83 -1.99 18.21 -1.61
CA ASP A 83 -2.39 19.42 -0.88
C ASP A 83 -3.02 19.15 0.50
N PHE A 84 -2.86 17.93 1.04
CA PHE A 84 -3.50 17.56 2.29
C PHE A 84 -2.88 18.32 3.48
N PRO A 85 -3.66 19.11 4.26
CA PRO A 85 -3.17 19.98 5.32
C PRO A 85 -2.97 19.26 6.65
N ALA A 86 -2.19 18.18 6.66
CA ALA A 86 -1.85 17.44 7.87
C ALA A 86 -0.34 17.35 8.06
N SER A 87 0.12 17.14 9.27
CA SER A 87 1.52 16.86 9.54
C SER A 87 1.93 15.48 9.04
N VAL A 88 3.22 15.32 8.74
CA VAL A 88 3.80 14.03 8.36
C VAL A 88 3.44 12.94 9.39
N GLN A 89 3.59 13.25 10.68
CA GLN A 89 3.30 12.31 11.76
C GLN A 89 1.83 11.86 11.76
N GLU A 90 0.88 12.75 11.53
CA GLU A 90 -0.55 12.41 11.47
C GLU A 90 -0.85 11.49 10.28
N ILE A 91 -0.26 11.77 9.12
CA ILE A 91 -0.42 10.92 7.93
C ILE A 91 0.15 9.52 8.18
N VAL A 92 1.37 9.42 8.74
CA VAL A 92 1.98 8.12 9.01
C VAL A 92 1.18 7.34 10.07
N LEU A 93 0.75 8.00 11.15
CA LEU A 93 -0.09 7.39 12.18
C LEU A 93 -1.44 6.90 11.64
N SER A 94 -2.00 7.56 10.63
CA SER A 94 -3.25 7.10 10.00
C SER A 94 -3.13 5.69 9.40
N GLY A 95 -1.92 5.24 9.08
CA GLY A 95 -1.66 3.85 8.68
C GLY A 95 -1.97 2.82 9.76
N CYS A 96 -1.91 3.21 11.03
CA CYS A 96 -2.26 2.34 12.16
C CYS A 96 -3.77 2.26 12.43
N GLN A 97 -4.62 2.95 11.67
CA GLN A 97 -6.06 3.05 11.95
C GLN A 97 -6.76 1.68 12.00
N SER A 98 -6.36 0.74 11.15
CA SER A 98 -6.90 -0.63 11.17
C SER A 98 -6.56 -1.40 12.46
N ARG A 99 -5.57 -0.95 13.23
CA ARG A 99 -5.14 -1.55 14.51
C ARG A 99 -5.88 -0.97 15.71
N CYS A 100 -6.38 0.27 15.61
CA CYS A 100 -7.05 0.96 16.69
C CYS A 100 -8.40 0.33 17.06
N GLY A 101 -9.09 -0.33 16.12
CA GLY A 101 -10.45 -0.82 16.34
C GLY A 101 -11.38 0.35 16.68
N LEU A 102 -12.08 0.25 17.83
CA LEU A 102 -13.00 1.29 18.34
C LEU A 102 -12.31 2.31 19.28
N ARG A 103 -11.00 2.23 19.47
CA ARG A 103 -10.28 3.17 20.36
C ARG A 103 -10.16 4.55 19.71
N PRO A 104 -10.42 5.64 20.43
CA PRO A 104 -10.33 7.01 19.90
C PRO A 104 -8.89 7.52 19.81
N PHE A 105 -7.92 6.85 20.46
CA PHE A 105 -6.52 7.28 20.50
C PHE A 105 -5.57 6.15 20.13
N TYR A 106 -4.45 6.52 19.51
CA TYR A 106 -3.34 5.61 19.20
C TYR A 106 -2.59 5.20 20.48
N SER A 107 -2.27 3.90 20.57
CA SER A 107 -1.46 3.35 21.65
C SER A 107 0.01 3.80 21.56
N ARG A 108 0.80 3.51 22.61
CA ARG A 108 2.24 3.75 22.58
C ARG A 108 2.94 2.91 21.51
N GLU A 109 2.51 1.68 21.33
CA GLU A 109 3.06 0.77 20.30
C GLU A 109 2.81 1.29 18.90
N GLU A 110 1.61 1.81 18.62
CA GLU A 110 1.27 2.39 17.31
C GLU A 110 2.07 3.67 17.03
N LYS A 111 2.27 4.51 18.05
CA LYS A 111 3.12 5.70 17.95
C LYS A 111 4.59 5.32 17.70
N GLN A 112 5.09 4.28 18.38
CA GLN A 112 6.44 3.78 18.17
C GLN A 112 6.61 3.22 16.76
N LEU A 113 5.64 2.40 16.28
CA LEU A 113 5.64 1.87 14.92
C LEU A 113 5.71 2.99 13.87
N ALA A 114 4.95 4.07 14.08
CA ALA A 114 4.99 5.22 13.19
C ALA A 114 6.36 5.94 13.22
N GLN A 115 6.97 6.07 14.40
CA GLN A 115 8.32 6.64 14.53
C GLN A 115 9.36 5.77 13.83
N ASP A 116 9.31 4.46 14.00
CA ASP A 116 10.22 3.51 13.35
C ASP A 116 10.06 3.54 11.82
N ALA A 117 8.81 3.62 11.32
CA ALA A 117 8.54 3.76 9.91
C ALA A 117 9.09 5.08 9.34
N MET A 118 8.91 6.20 10.06
CA MET A 118 9.48 7.49 9.67
C MET A 118 11.01 7.47 9.67
N HIS A 119 11.62 6.78 10.63
CA HIS A 119 13.07 6.61 10.68
C HIS A 119 13.59 5.79 9.50
N LYS A 120 12.97 4.64 9.21
CA LYS A 120 13.30 3.80 8.03
C LYS A 120 13.23 4.60 6.73
N MET A 121 12.24 5.47 6.58
CA MET A 121 12.06 6.31 5.39
C MET A 121 12.88 7.61 5.44
N GLN A 122 13.71 7.82 6.46
CA GLN A 122 14.57 9.01 6.63
C GLN A 122 13.78 10.34 6.63
N ILE A 123 12.59 10.34 7.20
CA ILE A 123 11.70 11.51 7.30
C ILE A 123 11.38 11.91 8.74
N GLY A 124 12.09 11.36 9.74
CA GLY A 124 11.84 11.64 11.15
C GLY A 124 11.97 13.12 11.53
N SER A 125 12.92 13.85 10.90
CA SER A 125 13.09 15.29 11.10
C SER A 125 11.90 16.13 10.57
N LEU A 126 11.12 15.58 9.65
CA LEU A 126 9.97 16.22 9.02
C LEU A 126 8.65 15.92 9.73
N ALA A 127 8.65 15.20 10.85
CA ALA A 127 7.45 14.71 11.52
C ALA A 127 6.38 15.80 11.78
N LYS A 128 6.81 17.02 12.11
CA LYS A 128 5.94 18.17 12.40
C LYS A 128 5.67 19.08 11.19
N CYS A 129 6.34 18.85 10.06
CA CYS A 129 6.12 19.62 8.85
C CYS A 129 4.76 19.32 8.23
N CYS A 130 4.17 20.30 7.56
CA CYS A 130 2.95 20.09 6.79
C CYS A 130 3.26 19.29 5.52
N TYR A 131 2.46 18.28 5.23
CA TYR A 131 2.69 17.36 4.10
C TYR A 131 2.75 18.10 2.74
N ARG A 132 1.89 19.09 2.52
CA ARG A 132 1.86 19.88 1.28
C ARG A 132 3.14 20.70 1.02
N GLU A 133 3.94 20.97 2.07
CA GLU A 133 5.18 21.72 1.96
C GLU A 133 6.38 20.87 1.57
N LEU A 134 6.18 19.55 1.49
CA LEU A 134 7.21 18.58 1.17
C LEU A 134 7.45 18.47 -0.34
N SER A 135 8.69 18.16 -0.71
CA SER A 135 9.00 17.76 -2.08
C SER A 135 8.26 16.45 -2.45
N GLY A 136 8.05 16.20 -3.76
CA GLY A 136 7.37 14.98 -4.22
C GLY A 136 8.03 13.69 -3.70
N GLY A 137 9.36 13.63 -3.67
CA GLY A 137 10.08 12.47 -3.11
C GLY A 137 9.87 12.32 -1.60
N GLN A 138 9.82 13.41 -0.85
CA GLN A 138 9.51 13.38 0.59
C GLN A 138 8.06 12.93 0.83
N GLN A 139 7.11 13.44 0.04
CA GLN A 139 5.70 13.01 0.10
C GLN A 139 5.57 11.50 -0.17
N GLN A 140 6.29 10.97 -1.15
CA GLN A 140 6.31 9.55 -1.46
C GLN A 140 6.83 8.73 -0.27
N ARG A 141 7.92 9.16 0.37
CA ARG A 141 8.46 8.50 1.58
C ARG A 141 7.45 8.52 2.75
N VAL A 142 6.69 9.58 2.91
CA VAL A 142 5.61 9.67 3.92
C VAL A 142 4.52 8.63 3.64
N LEU A 143 4.08 8.50 2.38
CA LEU A 143 3.07 7.51 2.01
C LEU A 143 3.59 6.07 2.16
N LEU A 144 4.86 5.82 1.87
CA LEU A 144 5.50 4.53 2.13
C LEU A 144 5.55 4.23 3.64
N ALA A 145 5.96 5.19 4.47
CA ALA A 145 5.95 5.02 5.93
C ALA A 145 4.53 4.72 6.45
N ARG A 146 3.51 5.39 5.93
CA ARG A 146 2.10 5.11 6.22
C ARG A 146 1.70 3.69 5.83
N ALA A 147 2.08 3.23 4.63
CA ALA A 147 1.78 1.89 4.16
C ALA A 147 2.48 0.82 5.03
N LEU A 148 3.72 1.05 5.46
CA LEU A 148 4.42 0.18 6.40
C LEU A 148 3.71 0.09 7.75
N CYS A 149 3.12 1.17 8.26
CA CYS A 149 2.31 1.13 9.48
C CYS A 149 1.03 0.31 9.32
N ALA A 150 0.40 0.34 8.14
CA ALA A 150 -0.79 -0.46 7.83
C ALA A 150 -0.46 -1.95 7.64
N THR A 151 0.75 -2.25 7.17
CA THR A 151 1.17 -3.59 6.80
C THR A 151 1.45 -4.46 8.02
N ARG A 152 0.98 -5.71 7.97
CA ARG A 152 1.38 -6.76 8.93
C ARG A 152 2.05 -7.93 8.23
N LYS A 153 1.58 -8.30 7.04
CA LYS A 153 2.02 -9.49 6.32
C LYS A 153 2.34 -9.22 4.85
N MET A 154 1.60 -8.33 4.19
CA MET A 154 1.74 -8.07 2.76
C MET A 154 1.67 -6.57 2.46
N LEU A 155 2.51 -6.11 1.54
CA LEU A 155 2.52 -4.73 1.06
C LEU A 155 2.27 -4.71 -0.46
N LEU A 156 1.27 -3.95 -0.90
CA LEU A 156 0.99 -3.69 -2.31
C LEU A 156 1.39 -2.26 -2.65
N LEU A 157 2.21 -2.11 -3.68
CA LEU A 157 2.71 -0.82 -4.16
C LEU A 157 2.27 -0.61 -5.61
N ASP A 158 1.57 0.49 -5.87
CA ASP A 158 1.15 0.87 -7.23
C ASP A 158 2.05 2.02 -7.71
N GLU A 159 2.96 1.71 -8.63
CA GLU A 159 4.00 2.64 -9.16
C GLU A 159 4.86 3.31 -8.06
N PRO A 160 5.52 2.55 -7.19
CA PRO A 160 6.26 3.11 -6.05
C PRO A 160 7.47 3.96 -6.44
N VAL A 161 7.96 3.86 -7.68
CA VAL A 161 9.27 4.39 -8.10
C VAL A 161 9.18 5.78 -8.73
N SER A 162 7.98 6.32 -9.00
CA SER A 162 7.85 7.67 -9.53
C SER A 162 8.21 8.72 -8.47
N GLY A 163 9.50 9.07 -8.40
CA GLY A 163 10.01 10.12 -7.50
C GLY A 163 10.88 9.67 -6.32
N LEU A 164 11.26 8.39 -6.26
CA LEU A 164 12.24 7.90 -5.29
C LEU A 164 13.66 8.01 -5.86
N ASP A 165 14.60 8.43 -5.01
CA ASP A 165 16.04 8.37 -5.30
C ASP A 165 16.45 6.89 -5.45
N PRO A 166 17.29 6.51 -6.45
CA PRO A 166 17.73 5.13 -6.68
C PRO A 166 18.28 4.43 -5.43
N LYS A 167 18.87 5.17 -4.49
CA LYS A 167 19.40 4.63 -3.23
C LYS A 167 18.32 4.04 -2.31
N VAL A 168 17.11 4.60 -2.29
CA VAL A 168 16.02 4.10 -1.44
C VAL A 168 15.37 2.87 -2.06
N THR A 169 15.44 2.74 -3.39
CA THR A 169 14.87 1.60 -4.11
C THR A 169 15.67 0.31 -3.90
N THR A 170 16.96 0.42 -3.59
CA THR A 170 17.88 -0.74 -3.41
C THR A 170 17.78 -1.34 -1.99
N GLU A 171 17.23 -0.59 -1.01
CA GLU A 171 17.11 -1.00 0.39
C GLU A 171 15.69 -1.49 0.76
N MET A 172 14.76 -1.53 -0.21
CA MET A 172 13.41 -2.09 -0.05
C MET A 172 13.33 -3.53 -0.52
#